data_63f8e6d89a889a11f6b0f3b97ca36f80
#
_entry.id   63f8e6d89a889a11f6b0f3b97ca36f80
#
_cell.length_a   1.000
_cell.length_b   1.000
_cell.length_c   1.000
_cell.angle_alpha   90.00
_cell.angle_beta   90.00
_cell.angle_gamma   90.00
#
_symmetry.space_group_name_H-M   'P 1'
#
loop_
_entity.id
_entity.type
_entity.pdbx_description
1 polymer ?
#
loop_
_entity_poly.entity_id
_entity_poly.type
_entity_poly.pdbx_seq_one_letter_code
_entity_poly.pdbx_strand_id
1 'polypeptide(L)'
;MPGIIATPTVADQRRVLALPFGFVNTLLEAAKTPIWLAERSGRVLLSNESARQYHGSEGASDSSRLNLFSDLLKVEPNQIGQKIDAGEHEVEMEVVRGETKIRARIQWIADPGCLMVRLETEPAVGAAPDAATQLTVQELLQEREITYRNLLAAYLKLQEVNRQKTVFLASAAHELKTPLAVIKGYYDLMLTGSLGRLTDKQRDILEESKESCERLVRLVSMFLNYSALESGKLVLQLRENDLRDCLDEVAKRWSEAFQRKGVKLEASFDPSIPPFRFDYQKVQQAAANLLDNSLKHTPAGGSVTLKAAPHFWERRVAAVAPVEERRRFRLPRPNSVEVCVADSGPGIAAEHHQEIFEDFVRVDRNTSGMGLGLAIAKRLIQAHRGKIWVESEPKSGSKFTFLLPMDQG
;
A
#
# COMPACT_ATOMS: atom_id res chain seq x y z
N MET A 1 -43.05 -2.98 13.71
CA MET A 1 -42.13 -4.11 13.55
C MET A 1 -40.72 -3.57 13.64
N PRO A 2 -39.89 -3.89 14.63
CA PRO A 2 -38.55 -3.40 14.72
C PRO A 2 -37.63 -4.24 13.81
N GLY A 3 -36.88 -3.55 12.97
CA GLY A 3 -35.91 -4.14 12.04
C GLY A 3 -34.77 -4.85 12.77
N ILE A 4 -34.51 -6.07 12.34
CA ILE A 4 -33.40 -6.92 12.80
C ILE A 4 -32.11 -6.26 12.39
N ILE A 5 -31.32 -5.79 13.36
CA ILE A 5 -29.94 -5.35 13.15
C ILE A 5 -29.12 -6.62 12.89
N ALA A 6 -28.71 -6.81 11.65
CA ALA A 6 -27.84 -7.92 11.28
C ALA A 6 -26.50 -7.80 12.02
N THR A 7 -26.10 -8.84 12.72
CA THR A 7 -24.76 -8.98 13.30
C THR A 7 -23.72 -8.97 12.21
N PRO A 8 -22.64 -8.19 12.33
CA PRO A 8 -21.59 -8.11 11.31
C PRO A 8 -20.90 -9.48 11.14
N THR A 9 -20.72 -9.87 9.90
CA THR A 9 -20.04 -11.14 9.54
C THR A 9 -18.55 -11.07 9.81
N VAL A 10 -17.90 -12.24 9.95
CA VAL A 10 -16.44 -12.40 10.19
C VAL A 10 -15.58 -11.63 9.18
N ALA A 11 -16.10 -11.32 7.99
CA ALA A 11 -15.45 -10.49 6.98
C ALA A 11 -15.40 -8.99 7.36
N ASP A 12 -16.37 -8.50 8.14
CA ASP A 12 -16.40 -7.11 8.61
C ASP A 12 -15.45 -6.88 9.79
N GLN A 13 -15.16 -7.92 10.59
CA GLN A 13 -14.24 -7.83 11.72
C GLN A 13 -12.76 -7.71 11.28
N ARG A 14 -12.39 -8.15 10.06
CA ARG A 14 -11.05 -7.93 9.49
C ARG A 14 -10.79 -6.48 9.03
N ARG A 15 -11.80 -5.64 8.98
CA ARG A 15 -11.69 -4.23 8.55
C ARG A 15 -11.20 -3.26 9.63
N VAL A 16 -11.17 -3.66 10.90
CA VAL A 16 -10.90 -2.75 12.02
C VAL A 16 -9.42 -2.45 12.22
N LEU A 17 -8.50 -3.21 11.64
CA LEU A 17 -7.05 -3.08 11.84
C LEU A 17 -6.26 -2.72 10.57
N ALA A 18 -6.75 -1.80 9.76
CA ALA A 18 -5.94 -1.18 8.69
C ALA A 18 -5.10 -0.01 9.22
N LEU A 19 -4.48 -0.19 10.39
CA LEU A 19 -3.35 0.63 10.80
C LEU A 19 -2.16 0.27 9.90
N PRO A 20 -1.30 1.23 9.49
CA PRO A 20 -0.01 0.87 8.90
C PRO A 20 0.73 0.06 9.97
N PHE A 21 0.68 -1.25 9.85
CA PHE A 21 1.23 -2.23 10.81
C PHE A 21 2.67 -1.89 11.19
N GLY A 22 3.44 -1.28 10.25
CA GLY A 22 4.81 -0.89 10.48
C GLY A 22 5.01 0.18 11.55
N PHE A 23 4.15 1.18 11.63
CA PHE A 23 4.34 2.29 12.57
C PHE A 23 3.96 1.92 14.01
N VAL A 24 2.81 1.26 14.20
CA VAL A 24 2.38 0.78 15.51
C VAL A 24 3.37 -0.26 16.03
N ASN A 25 3.85 -1.14 15.17
CA ASN A 25 4.87 -2.13 15.51
C ASN A 25 6.18 -1.47 15.93
N THR A 26 6.65 -0.45 15.24
CA THR A 26 7.87 0.30 15.59
C THR A 26 7.75 0.97 16.97
N LEU A 27 6.59 1.57 17.27
CA LEU A 27 6.34 2.18 18.58
C LEU A 27 6.28 1.16 19.71
N LEU A 28 5.62 0.02 19.48
CA LEU A 28 5.55 -1.08 20.44
C LEU A 28 6.92 -1.69 20.69
N GLU A 29 7.73 -1.88 19.63
CA GLU A 29 9.08 -2.44 19.73
C GLU A 29 10.04 -1.53 20.50
N ALA A 30 9.83 -0.21 20.51
CA ALA A 30 10.62 0.73 21.28
C ALA A 30 10.40 0.62 22.82
N ALA A 31 9.32 -0.01 23.25
CA ALA A 31 9.02 -0.18 24.67
C ALA A 31 9.82 -1.34 25.28
N LYS A 32 10.53 -1.06 26.37
CA LYS A 32 11.31 -2.08 27.12
C LYS A 32 10.45 -2.97 28.02
N THR A 33 9.19 -2.62 28.25
CA THR A 33 8.24 -3.42 29.03
C THR A 33 7.45 -4.35 28.11
N PRO A 34 7.07 -5.56 28.55
CA PRO A 34 6.23 -6.45 27.78
C PRO A 34 4.84 -5.84 27.52
N ILE A 35 4.47 -5.70 26.23
CA ILE A 35 3.19 -5.14 25.80
C ILE A 35 2.54 -6.06 24.77
N TRP A 36 1.26 -6.37 24.96
CA TRP A 36 0.40 -7.06 24.01
C TRP A 36 -0.80 -6.19 23.65
N LEU A 37 -1.18 -6.23 22.39
CA LEU A 37 -2.49 -5.78 21.93
C LEU A 37 -3.33 -7.01 21.58
N ALA A 38 -4.57 -7.05 22.04
CA ALA A 38 -5.46 -8.17 21.83
C ALA A 38 -6.89 -7.73 21.52
N GLU A 39 -7.64 -8.62 20.91
CA GLU A 39 -9.09 -8.49 20.79
C GLU A 39 -9.74 -8.61 22.19
N ARG A 40 -11.01 -8.21 22.27
CA ARG A 40 -11.82 -8.38 23.48
C ARG A 40 -11.95 -9.86 23.93
N SER A 41 -11.79 -10.79 22.99
CA SER A 41 -11.74 -12.24 23.21
C SER A 41 -10.45 -12.73 23.90
N GLY A 42 -9.44 -11.86 24.03
CA GLY A 42 -8.11 -12.20 24.52
C GLY A 42 -7.15 -12.68 23.45
N ARG A 43 -7.57 -12.81 22.19
CA ARG A 43 -6.69 -13.21 21.09
C ARG A 43 -5.68 -12.11 20.81
N VAL A 44 -4.39 -12.45 20.84
CA VAL A 44 -3.30 -11.52 20.58
C VAL A 44 -3.29 -11.07 19.14
N LEU A 45 -3.22 -9.76 18.94
CA LEU A 45 -3.10 -9.11 17.65
C LEU A 45 -1.66 -8.68 17.35
N LEU A 46 -0.98 -8.14 18.37
CA LEU A 46 0.40 -7.67 18.32
C LEU A 46 1.10 -7.87 19.65
N SER A 47 2.42 -8.04 19.61
CA SER A 47 3.29 -8.10 20.81
C SER A 47 4.66 -7.51 20.47
N ASN A 48 5.25 -6.76 21.40
CA ASN A 48 6.61 -6.26 21.25
C ASN A 48 7.67 -7.33 21.56
N GLU A 49 8.94 -7.03 21.31
CA GLU A 49 10.05 -7.96 21.54
C GLU A 49 10.14 -8.39 23.00
N SER A 50 9.98 -7.47 23.96
CA SER A 50 9.96 -7.77 25.39
C SER A 50 8.84 -8.74 25.78
N ALA A 51 7.67 -8.63 25.14
CA ALA A 51 6.54 -9.52 25.36
C ALA A 51 6.80 -10.93 24.80
N ARG A 52 7.44 -11.04 23.65
CA ARG A 52 7.86 -12.31 23.05
C ARG A 52 8.92 -13.02 23.91
N GLN A 53 9.92 -12.29 24.38
CA GLN A 53 10.94 -12.81 25.30
C GLN A 53 10.35 -13.26 26.65
N TYR A 54 9.35 -12.52 27.13
CA TYR A 54 8.66 -12.88 28.39
C TYR A 54 7.95 -14.23 28.31
N HIS A 55 7.42 -14.61 27.16
CA HIS A 55 6.67 -15.87 27.01
C HIS A 55 7.55 -17.12 26.87
N GLY A 56 8.87 -16.97 26.72
CA GLY A 56 9.82 -18.07 26.59
C GLY A 56 10.06 -18.53 25.18
N SER A 57 11.33 -18.74 24.86
CA SER A 57 11.87 -18.97 23.52
C SER A 57 11.77 -20.43 23.03
N GLU A 58 10.71 -21.13 23.27
CA GLU A 58 10.51 -22.43 22.64
C GLU A 58 9.48 -22.35 21.50
N GLY A 59 9.97 -22.00 20.33
CA GLY A 59 9.41 -22.48 19.06
C GLY A 59 8.17 -21.81 18.48
N ALA A 60 7.70 -20.64 18.98
CA ALA A 60 6.52 -20.00 18.42
C ALA A 60 6.80 -18.62 17.82
N SER A 61 7.14 -18.59 16.54
CA SER A 61 7.09 -17.38 15.70
C SER A 61 5.66 -16.89 15.41
N ASP A 62 4.66 -17.53 15.95
CA ASP A 62 3.24 -17.26 15.68
C ASP A 62 2.50 -16.86 16.97
N SER A 63 2.66 -15.59 17.37
CA SER A 63 1.91 -14.98 18.49
C SER A 63 0.38 -14.97 18.26
N SER A 64 -0.10 -15.33 17.06
CA SER A 64 -1.53 -15.35 16.73
C SER A 64 -2.31 -16.49 17.40
N ARG A 65 -1.62 -17.47 17.99
CA ARG A 65 -2.24 -18.61 18.71
C ARG A 65 -2.38 -18.37 20.20
N LEU A 66 -1.79 -17.29 20.73
CA LEU A 66 -1.80 -16.99 22.15
C LEU A 66 -3.13 -16.32 22.55
N ASN A 67 -3.72 -16.79 23.63
CA ASN A 67 -4.84 -16.09 24.27
C ASN A 67 -4.38 -15.47 25.58
N LEU A 68 -4.47 -14.14 25.69
CA LEU A 68 -3.99 -13.40 26.85
C LEU A 68 -4.66 -13.81 28.16
N PHE A 69 -5.94 -14.16 28.13
CA PHE A 69 -6.69 -14.49 29.34
C PHE A 69 -6.36 -15.87 29.88
N SER A 70 -6.35 -16.90 29.02
CA SER A 70 -6.05 -18.28 29.42
C SER A 70 -4.56 -18.52 29.67
N ASP A 71 -3.70 -17.99 28.78
CA ASP A 71 -2.30 -18.41 28.74
C ASP A 71 -1.39 -17.50 29.57
N LEU A 72 -1.69 -16.18 29.62
CA LEU A 72 -0.87 -15.22 30.32
C LEU A 72 -1.45 -14.79 31.67
N LEU A 73 -2.70 -14.33 31.69
CA LEU A 73 -3.33 -13.72 32.88
C LEU A 73 -4.00 -14.74 33.78
N LYS A 74 -4.35 -15.92 33.26
CA LYS A 74 -5.06 -17.00 33.94
C LYS A 74 -6.37 -16.54 34.59
N VAL A 75 -7.15 -15.74 33.85
CA VAL A 75 -8.44 -15.18 34.27
C VAL A 75 -9.54 -15.51 33.27
N GLU A 76 -10.77 -15.56 33.79
CA GLU A 76 -11.97 -15.72 32.97
C GLU A 76 -12.20 -14.47 32.11
N PRO A 77 -12.36 -14.58 30.76
CA PRO A 77 -12.59 -13.45 29.86
C PRO A 77 -13.78 -12.55 30.26
N ASN A 78 -14.81 -13.16 30.84
CA ASN A 78 -16.02 -12.47 31.28
C ASN A 78 -15.79 -11.45 32.39
N GLN A 79 -14.80 -11.69 33.28
CA GLN A 79 -14.52 -10.78 34.41
C GLN A 79 -13.98 -9.43 33.92
N ILE A 80 -13.11 -9.45 32.92
CA ILE A 80 -12.55 -8.22 32.32
C ILE A 80 -13.60 -7.55 31.45
N GLY A 81 -14.37 -8.34 30.68
CA GLY A 81 -15.47 -7.83 29.86
C GLY A 81 -16.52 -7.06 30.67
N GLN A 82 -16.94 -7.57 31.82
CA GLN A 82 -17.90 -6.93 32.71
C GLN A 82 -17.38 -5.59 33.27
N LYS A 83 -16.12 -5.50 33.64
CA LYS A 83 -15.50 -4.26 34.13
C LYS A 83 -15.46 -3.18 33.05
N ILE A 84 -15.09 -3.57 31.83
CA ILE A 84 -15.09 -2.66 30.69
C ILE A 84 -16.50 -2.17 30.38
N ASP A 85 -17.50 -3.05 30.42
CA ASP A 85 -18.92 -2.70 30.21
C ASP A 85 -19.48 -1.81 31.33
N ALA A 86 -18.91 -1.89 32.55
CA ALA A 86 -19.19 -1.00 33.66
C ALA A 86 -18.54 0.37 33.56
N GLY A 87 -17.74 0.62 32.49
CA GLY A 87 -17.06 1.89 32.24
C GLY A 87 -15.66 1.98 32.82
N GLU A 88 -15.08 0.89 33.34
CA GLU A 88 -13.69 0.88 33.77
C GLU A 88 -12.79 0.79 32.52
N HIS A 89 -12.10 1.88 32.21
CA HIS A 89 -11.18 1.92 31.07
C HIS A 89 -9.81 1.29 31.37
N GLU A 90 -9.50 1.06 32.61
CA GLU A 90 -8.23 0.49 33.08
C GLU A 90 -8.48 -0.49 34.24
N VAL A 91 -7.88 -1.67 34.14
CA VAL A 91 -7.97 -2.75 35.15
C VAL A 91 -6.56 -3.18 35.53
N GLU A 92 -6.23 -3.09 36.82
CA GLU A 92 -4.98 -3.61 37.36
C GLU A 92 -5.22 -4.96 38.00
N MET A 93 -4.28 -5.90 37.84
CA MET A 93 -4.33 -7.22 38.46
C MET A 93 -2.92 -7.78 38.71
N GLU A 94 -2.81 -8.67 39.68
CA GLU A 94 -1.58 -9.43 39.95
C GLU A 94 -1.59 -10.74 39.16
N VAL A 95 -0.51 -10.98 38.40
CA VAL A 95 -0.25 -12.26 37.72
C VAL A 95 0.88 -12.97 38.43
N VAL A 96 0.65 -14.22 38.84
CA VAL A 96 1.65 -15.04 39.53
C VAL A 96 2.33 -15.94 38.52
N ARG A 97 3.66 -15.84 38.40
CA ARG A 97 4.48 -16.75 37.60
C ARG A 97 5.61 -17.33 38.43
N GLY A 98 5.46 -18.62 38.78
CA GLY A 98 6.38 -19.26 39.73
C GLY A 98 6.30 -18.58 41.10
N GLU A 99 7.44 -18.11 41.62
CA GLU A 99 7.51 -17.38 42.90
C GLU A 99 7.36 -15.87 42.76
N THR A 100 7.28 -15.34 41.52
CA THR A 100 7.27 -13.91 41.27
C THR A 100 5.85 -13.40 41.03
N LYS A 101 5.45 -12.36 41.75
CA LYS A 101 4.22 -11.61 41.51
C LYS A 101 4.53 -10.44 40.56
N ILE A 102 3.77 -10.33 39.51
CA ILE A 102 3.94 -9.32 38.46
C ILE A 102 2.62 -8.56 38.33
N ARG A 103 2.67 -7.24 38.29
CA ARG A 103 1.49 -6.43 38.10
C ARG A 103 1.18 -6.34 36.59
N ALA A 104 -0.03 -6.72 36.20
CA ALA A 104 -0.57 -6.55 34.85
C ALA A 104 -1.54 -5.38 34.82
N ARG A 105 -1.35 -4.47 33.89
CA ARG A 105 -2.25 -3.36 33.63
C ARG A 105 -2.94 -3.58 32.31
N ILE A 106 -4.26 -3.65 32.32
CA ILE A 106 -5.12 -3.90 31.15
C ILE A 106 -5.88 -2.62 30.86
N GLN A 107 -5.72 -2.06 29.67
CA GLN A 107 -6.38 -0.85 29.23
C GLN A 107 -7.27 -1.13 28.02
N TRP A 108 -8.53 -0.67 28.07
CA TRP A 108 -9.43 -0.71 26.94
C TRP A 108 -9.23 0.50 26.07
N ILE A 109 -8.94 0.28 24.78
CA ILE A 109 -8.85 1.31 23.74
C ILE A 109 -10.12 1.19 22.90
N ALA A 110 -11.05 2.14 23.07
CA ALA A 110 -12.38 2.09 22.47
C ALA A 110 -12.35 2.14 20.94
N ASP A 111 -11.42 2.87 20.36
CA ASP A 111 -11.18 2.92 18.91
C ASP A 111 -9.67 2.64 18.67
N PRO A 112 -9.30 1.49 18.13
CA PRO A 112 -10.04 0.54 17.28
C PRO A 112 -10.73 -0.64 18.03
N GLY A 113 -11.04 -0.54 19.30
CA GLY A 113 -11.73 -1.60 20.04
C GLY A 113 -10.83 -2.78 20.43
N CYS A 114 -9.67 -2.49 21.03
CA CYS A 114 -8.71 -3.51 21.45
C CYS A 114 -8.28 -3.33 22.91
N LEU A 115 -7.74 -4.40 23.48
CA LEU A 115 -7.12 -4.41 24.79
C LEU A 115 -5.61 -4.23 24.66
N MET A 116 -5.05 -3.31 25.44
CA MET A 116 -3.61 -3.21 25.67
C MET A 116 -3.28 -3.79 27.02
N VAL A 117 -2.42 -4.80 27.07
CA VAL A 117 -1.93 -5.41 28.29
C VAL A 117 -0.44 -5.12 28.44
N ARG A 118 -0.07 -4.57 29.57
CA ARG A 118 1.31 -4.27 29.94
C ARG A 118 1.66 -4.96 31.25
N LEU A 119 2.82 -5.63 31.30
CA LEU A 119 3.36 -6.17 32.54
C LEU A 119 4.38 -5.21 33.13
N GLU A 120 4.21 -4.89 34.40
CA GLU A 120 5.15 -4.09 35.19
C GLU A 120 5.94 -5.04 36.09
N THR A 121 7.19 -5.31 35.70
CA THR A 121 8.11 -6.02 36.60
C THR A 121 8.66 -5.03 37.62
N GLU A 122 8.50 -5.30 38.89
CA GLU A 122 9.18 -4.51 39.92
C GLU A 122 10.71 -4.58 39.67
N PRO A 123 11.41 -3.44 39.65
CA PRO A 123 12.86 -3.45 39.56
C PRO A 123 13.42 -4.21 40.77
N ALA A 124 14.38 -5.11 40.52
CA ALA A 124 15.11 -5.79 41.58
C ALA A 124 15.61 -4.77 42.61
N VAL A 125 15.34 -5.03 43.88
CA VAL A 125 15.68 -4.17 45.01
C VAL A 125 17.20 -3.94 45.04
N GLY A 126 17.61 -2.80 44.54
CA GLY A 126 18.95 -2.23 44.63
C GLY A 126 18.81 -0.74 44.80
N ALA A 127 18.99 -0.20 45.98
CA ALA A 127 18.95 1.19 46.40
C ALA A 127 17.67 1.95 45.97
N ALA A 128 16.79 2.19 46.91
CA ALA A 128 15.60 3.04 46.74
C ALA A 128 16.04 4.42 46.19
N PRO A 129 15.54 4.82 45.01
CA PRO A 129 15.81 6.15 44.50
C PRO A 129 15.23 7.17 45.45
N ASP A 130 15.96 8.23 45.66
CA ASP A 130 15.58 9.38 46.48
C ASP A 130 14.16 9.87 46.09
N ALA A 131 13.35 10.28 47.05
CA ALA A 131 11.95 10.67 46.83
C ALA A 131 11.78 11.72 45.70
N ALA A 132 12.77 12.60 45.56
CA ALA A 132 12.84 13.59 44.46
C ALA A 132 13.00 12.91 43.08
N THR A 133 13.81 11.88 42.99
CA THR A 133 14.03 11.10 41.73
C THR A 133 12.78 10.29 41.36
N GLN A 134 12.05 9.76 42.35
CA GLN A 134 10.80 9.05 42.13
C GLN A 134 9.70 9.97 41.58
N LEU A 135 9.56 11.19 42.15
CA LEU A 135 8.62 12.19 41.64
C LEU A 135 8.94 12.60 40.20
N THR A 136 10.22 12.88 39.91
CA THR A 136 10.64 13.23 38.54
C THR A 136 10.40 12.09 37.52
N VAL A 137 10.66 10.85 37.90
CA VAL A 137 10.38 9.68 37.04
C VAL A 137 8.88 9.52 36.82
N GLN A 138 8.06 9.75 37.85
CA GLN A 138 6.61 9.66 37.76
C GLN A 138 6.00 10.76 36.89
N GLU A 139 6.51 11.99 37.00
CA GLU A 139 6.14 13.12 36.13
C GLU A 139 6.53 12.85 34.65
N LEU A 140 7.75 12.38 34.39
CA LEU A 140 8.20 12.02 33.06
C LEU A 140 7.39 10.87 32.44
N LEU A 141 6.98 9.88 33.23
CA LEU A 141 6.12 8.78 32.77
C LEU A 141 4.72 9.29 32.43
N GLN A 142 4.19 10.21 33.24
CA GLN A 142 2.88 10.81 33.03
C GLN A 142 2.86 11.73 31.80
N GLU A 143 3.89 12.56 31.62
CA GLU A 143 4.08 13.40 30.44
C GLU A 143 4.23 12.55 29.16
N ARG A 144 5.00 11.46 29.23
CA ARG A 144 5.13 10.50 28.13
C ARG A 144 3.79 9.86 27.77
N GLU A 145 3.00 9.47 28.75
CA GLU A 145 1.69 8.86 28.51
C GLU A 145 0.71 9.84 27.85
N ILE A 146 0.67 11.09 28.32
CA ILE A 146 -0.14 12.16 27.72
C ILE A 146 0.30 12.41 26.27
N THR A 147 1.60 12.45 26.03
CA THR A 147 2.17 12.64 24.68
C THR A 147 1.78 11.49 23.76
N TYR A 148 1.85 10.23 24.22
CA TYR A 148 1.41 9.06 23.44
C TYR A 148 -0.08 9.10 23.11
N ARG A 149 -0.93 9.47 24.10
CA ARG A 149 -2.38 9.59 23.87
C ARG A 149 -2.70 10.68 22.84
N ASN A 150 -2.04 11.84 22.94
CA ASN A 150 -2.22 12.93 22.00
C ASN A 150 -1.75 12.57 20.59
N LEU A 151 -0.61 11.88 20.48
CA LEU A 151 -0.07 11.41 19.21
C LEU A 151 -1.01 10.36 18.57
N LEU A 152 -1.52 9.42 19.36
CA LEU A 152 -2.47 8.42 18.90
C LEU A 152 -3.79 9.05 18.45
N ALA A 153 -4.32 9.99 19.23
CA ALA A 153 -5.54 10.72 18.87
C ALA A 153 -5.37 11.54 17.58
N ALA A 154 -4.24 12.25 17.43
CA ALA A 154 -3.90 12.98 16.21
C ALA A 154 -3.78 12.05 15.00
N TYR A 155 -3.15 10.89 15.17
CA TYR A 155 -3.00 9.89 14.13
C TYR A 155 -4.36 9.32 13.68
N LEU A 156 -5.22 8.93 14.63
CA LEU A 156 -6.57 8.42 14.34
C LEU A 156 -7.42 9.47 13.60
N LYS A 157 -7.33 10.74 14.03
CA LYS A 157 -8.01 11.85 13.36
C LYS A 157 -7.50 12.04 11.93
N LEU A 158 -6.18 11.93 11.70
CA LEU A 158 -5.58 12.00 10.36
C LEU A 158 -6.07 10.85 9.47
N GLN A 159 -6.14 9.63 10.01
CA GLN A 159 -6.67 8.47 9.29
C GLN A 159 -8.14 8.66 8.89
N GLU A 160 -8.98 9.17 9.81
CA GLU A 160 -10.39 9.42 9.50
C GLU A 160 -10.54 10.52 8.44
N VAL A 161 -9.77 11.60 8.52
CA VAL A 161 -9.75 12.65 7.48
C VAL A 161 -9.32 12.08 6.13
N ASN A 162 -8.29 11.25 6.09
CA ASN A 162 -7.84 10.58 4.86
C ASN A 162 -8.90 9.61 4.32
N ARG A 163 -9.59 8.88 5.19
CA ARG A 163 -10.71 8.01 4.80
C ARG A 163 -11.86 8.80 4.18
N GLN A 164 -12.26 9.90 4.83
CA GLN A 164 -13.33 10.77 4.34
C GLN A 164 -12.95 11.41 3.00
N LYS A 165 -11.71 11.93 2.88
CA LYS A 165 -11.15 12.45 1.63
C LYS A 165 -11.29 11.42 0.51
N THR A 166 -10.89 10.17 0.75
CA THR A 166 -10.92 9.10 -0.24
C THR A 166 -12.35 8.76 -0.68
N VAL A 167 -13.28 8.63 0.28
CA VAL A 167 -14.69 8.35 -0.02
C VAL A 167 -15.30 9.48 -0.83
N PHE A 168 -15.05 10.73 -0.44
CA PHE A 168 -15.54 11.91 -1.17
C PHE A 168 -15.00 11.94 -2.61
N LEU A 169 -13.69 11.71 -2.80
CA LEU A 169 -13.05 11.71 -4.10
C LEU A 169 -13.60 10.60 -5.01
N ALA A 170 -13.82 9.40 -4.44
CA ALA A 170 -14.39 8.27 -5.18
C ALA A 170 -15.84 8.55 -5.63
N SER A 171 -16.67 9.14 -4.75
CA SER A 171 -18.04 9.52 -5.07
C SER A 171 -18.08 10.62 -6.14
N ALA A 172 -17.32 11.71 -5.94
CA ALA A 172 -17.29 12.83 -6.87
C ALA A 172 -16.86 12.41 -8.28
N ALA A 173 -15.85 11.53 -8.38
CA ALA A 173 -15.39 11.09 -9.67
C ALA A 173 -16.36 10.09 -10.35
N HIS A 174 -17.11 9.29 -9.59
CA HIS A 174 -18.19 8.48 -10.15
C HIS A 174 -19.31 9.37 -10.71
N GLU A 175 -19.68 10.42 -9.97
CA GLU A 175 -20.68 11.40 -10.40
C GLU A 175 -20.24 12.22 -11.62
N LEU A 176 -18.95 12.47 -11.80
CA LEU A 176 -18.39 13.12 -12.98
C LEU A 176 -18.35 12.19 -14.20
N LYS A 177 -18.08 10.90 -14.01
CA LYS A 177 -17.96 9.93 -15.11
C LYS A 177 -19.28 9.76 -15.87
N THR A 178 -20.40 9.76 -15.18
CA THR A 178 -21.74 9.56 -15.78
C THR A 178 -22.10 10.66 -16.78
N PRO A 179 -22.08 11.98 -16.43
CA PRO A 179 -22.38 13.03 -17.39
C PRO A 179 -21.38 13.10 -18.55
N LEU A 180 -20.09 12.82 -18.29
CA LEU A 180 -19.09 12.78 -19.33
C LEU A 180 -19.31 11.65 -20.34
N ALA A 181 -19.82 10.49 -19.91
CA ALA A 181 -20.19 9.40 -20.81
C ALA A 181 -21.36 9.80 -21.72
N VAL A 182 -22.34 10.54 -21.18
CA VAL A 182 -23.47 11.07 -21.95
C VAL A 182 -22.98 12.10 -22.97
N ILE A 183 -22.15 13.05 -22.58
CA ILE A 183 -21.56 14.07 -23.48
C ILE A 183 -20.79 13.39 -24.61
N LYS A 184 -19.95 12.39 -24.29
CA LYS A 184 -19.22 11.59 -25.30
C LYS A 184 -20.19 10.92 -26.28
N GLY A 185 -21.28 10.32 -25.76
CA GLY A 185 -22.30 9.72 -26.61
C GLY A 185 -22.95 10.71 -27.59
N TYR A 186 -23.18 11.95 -27.17
CA TYR A 186 -23.69 13.01 -28.09
C TYR A 186 -22.65 13.38 -29.15
N TYR A 187 -21.37 13.50 -28.82
CA TYR A 187 -20.33 13.72 -29.84
C TYR A 187 -20.31 12.58 -30.86
N ASP A 188 -20.37 11.32 -30.41
CA ASP A 188 -20.39 10.16 -31.30
C ASP A 188 -21.61 10.19 -32.23
N LEU A 189 -22.82 10.49 -31.73
CA LEU A 189 -24.05 10.62 -32.53
C LEU A 189 -23.97 11.77 -33.56
N MET A 190 -23.41 12.93 -33.19
CA MET A 190 -23.25 14.06 -34.10
C MET A 190 -22.23 13.74 -35.21
N LEU A 191 -21.07 13.17 -34.82
CA LEU A 191 -19.97 12.89 -35.76
C LEU A 191 -20.31 11.75 -36.74
N THR A 192 -21.16 10.77 -36.34
CA THR A 192 -21.67 9.71 -37.22
C THR A 192 -22.70 10.23 -38.24
N GLY A 193 -23.16 11.49 -38.09
CA GLY A 193 -24.16 12.06 -38.98
C GLY A 193 -25.59 11.58 -38.69
N SER A 194 -25.83 10.84 -37.58
CA SER A 194 -27.16 10.33 -37.21
C SER A 194 -28.16 11.45 -36.90
N LEU A 195 -27.70 12.65 -36.55
CA LEU A 195 -28.49 13.85 -36.27
C LEU A 195 -28.51 14.89 -37.39
N GLY A 196 -27.96 14.54 -38.54
CA GLY A 196 -27.88 15.43 -39.71
C GLY A 196 -26.44 15.60 -40.22
N ARG A 197 -26.32 16.30 -41.37
CA ARG A 197 -25.00 16.56 -41.95
C ARG A 197 -24.33 17.74 -41.28
N LEU A 198 -23.09 17.57 -40.91
CA LEU A 198 -22.22 18.63 -40.37
C LEU A 198 -21.47 19.31 -41.50
N THR A 199 -21.25 20.61 -41.35
CA THR A 199 -20.21 21.33 -42.16
C THR A 199 -18.83 20.95 -41.68
N ASP A 200 -17.81 21.13 -42.51
CA ASP A 200 -16.41 20.79 -42.16
C ASP A 200 -15.98 21.50 -40.86
N LYS A 201 -16.26 22.79 -40.74
CA LYS A 201 -15.98 23.57 -39.52
C LYS A 201 -16.66 23.02 -38.28
N GLN A 202 -17.92 22.56 -38.40
CA GLN A 202 -18.64 21.97 -37.27
C GLN A 202 -18.04 20.62 -36.88
N ARG A 203 -17.61 19.84 -37.88
CA ARG A 203 -16.91 18.57 -37.65
C ARG A 203 -15.61 18.79 -36.90
N ASP A 204 -14.75 19.70 -37.34
CA ASP A 204 -13.49 20.01 -36.71
C ASP A 204 -13.66 20.42 -35.24
N ILE A 205 -14.62 21.31 -34.95
CA ILE A 205 -14.93 21.78 -33.58
C ILE A 205 -15.45 20.60 -32.70
N LEU A 206 -16.28 19.74 -33.27
CA LEU A 206 -16.82 18.60 -32.51
C LEU A 206 -15.74 17.54 -32.25
N GLU A 207 -14.80 17.32 -33.18
CA GLU A 207 -13.68 16.41 -32.99
C GLU A 207 -12.74 16.92 -31.89
N GLU A 208 -12.39 18.21 -31.92
CA GLU A 208 -11.58 18.83 -30.84
C GLU A 208 -12.27 18.79 -29.48
N SER A 209 -13.58 19.06 -29.45
CA SER A 209 -14.39 19.00 -28.23
C SER A 209 -14.49 17.56 -27.66
N LYS A 210 -14.66 16.57 -28.56
CA LYS A 210 -14.65 15.15 -28.21
C LYS A 210 -13.31 14.74 -27.61
N GLU A 211 -12.20 15.14 -28.22
CA GLU A 211 -10.86 14.86 -27.71
C GLU A 211 -10.65 15.45 -26.30
N SER A 212 -11.13 16.69 -26.10
CA SER A 212 -11.09 17.35 -24.78
C SER A 212 -11.95 16.62 -23.73
N CYS A 213 -13.15 16.16 -24.11
CA CYS A 213 -14.02 15.34 -23.25
C CYS A 213 -13.33 14.00 -22.90
N GLU A 214 -12.75 13.32 -23.87
CA GLU A 214 -12.02 12.06 -23.63
C GLU A 214 -10.79 12.26 -22.72
N ARG A 215 -10.12 13.40 -22.86
CA ARG A 215 -9.04 13.78 -21.95
C ARG A 215 -9.55 13.93 -20.51
N LEU A 216 -10.70 14.58 -20.33
CA LEU A 216 -11.32 14.76 -19.01
C LEU A 216 -11.76 13.41 -18.41
N VAL A 217 -12.36 12.52 -19.20
CA VAL A 217 -12.70 11.14 -18.76
C VAL A 217 -11.46 10.38 -18.27
N ARG A 218 -10.33 10.49 -18.99
CA ARG A 218 -9.07 9.88 -18.57
C ARG A 218 -8.56 10.47 -17.26
N LEU A 219 -8.61 11.78 -17.08
CA LEU A 219 -8.19 12.48 -15.86
C LEU A 219 -9.02 12.03 -14.65
N VAL A 220 -10.36 12.02 -14.79
CA VAL A 220 -11.28 11.55 -13.74
C VAL A 220 -11.01 10.09 -13.38
N SER A 221 -10.79 9.23 -14.38
CA SER A 221 -10.48 7.81 -14.15
C SER A 221 -9.14 7.59 -13.46
N MET A 222 -8.11 8.38 -13.80
CA MET A 222 -6.81 8.35 -13.10
C MET A 222 -6.94 8.79 -11.64
N PHE A 223 -7.73 9.81 -11.39
CA PHE A 223 -7.98 10.33 -10.05
C PHE A 223 -8.74 9.32 -9.15
N LEU A 224 -9.72 8.61 -9.72
CA LEU A 224 -10.42 7.49 -9.06
C LEU A 224 -9.46 6.37 -8.66
N ASN A 225 -8.64 5.94 -9.63
CA ASN A 225 -7.66 4.88 -9.40
C ASN A 225 -6.66 5.28 -8.31
N TYR A 226 -6.19 6.54 -8.35
CA TYR A 226 -5.31 7.09 -7.33
C TYR A 226 -5.96 7.07 -5.94
N SER A 227 -7.19 7.55 -5.82
CA SER A 227 -7.94 7.58 -4.55
C SER A 227 -8.16 6.19 -3.97
N ALA A 228 -8.46 5.19 -4.81
CA ALA A 228 -8.60 3.79 -4.38
C ALA A 228 -7.27 3.21 -3.88
N LEU A 229 -6.15 3.57 -4.52
CA LEU A 229 -4.80 3.16 -4.12
C LEU A 229 -4.36 3.81 -2.80
N GLU A 230 -4.65 5.10 -2.61
CA GLU A 230 -4.29 5.85 -1.39
C GLU A 230 -5.03 5.32 -0.16
N SER A 231 -6.27 4.86 -0.32
CA SER A 231 -7.08 4.32 0.80
C SER A 231 -6.63 2.95 1.33
N GLY A 232 -5.60 2.34 0.76
CA GLY A 232 -5.19 0.99 1.13
C GLY A 232 -6.22 -0.10 0.80
N LYS A 233 -7.31 0.25 0.08
CA LYS A 233 -8.38 -0.68 -0.30
C LYS A 233 -8.08 -1.48 -1.56
N LEU A 234 -6.87 -1.36 -2.09
CA LEU A 234 -6.47 -2.15 -3.27
C LEU A 234 -6.36 -3.62 -2.88
N VAL A 235 -7.38 -4.39 -3.21
CA VAL A 235 -7.35 -5.85 -3.15
C VAL A 235 -6.92 -6.34 -4.52
N LEU A 236 -5.71 -6.93 -4.60
CA LEU A 236 -5.23 -7.54 -5.83
C LEU A 236 -5.95 -8.87 -6.10
N GLN A 237 -6.35 -9.06 -7.34
CA GLN A 237 -6.86 -10.35 -7.81
C GLN A 237 -5.71 -11.17 -8.40
N LEU A 238 -4.91 -11.78 -7.52
CA LEU A 238 -3.77 -12.60 -7.91
C LEU A 238 -4.25 -13.93 -8.50
N ARG A 239 -4.14 -14.09 -9.81
CA ARG A 239 -4.42 -15.32 -10.55
C ARG A 239 -3.19 -15.73 -11.33
N GLU A 240 -3.08 -17.01 -11.66
CA GLU A 240 -2.07 -17.50 -12.57
C GLU A 240 -2.34 -16.94 -13.97
N ASN A 241 -1.39 -16.20 -14.52
CA ASN A 241 -1.51 -15.48 -15.79
C ASN A 241 -0.18 -15.55 -16.55
N ASP A 242 -0.24 -15.46 -17.88
CA ASP A 242 0.93 -15.25 -18.74
C ASP A 242 1.21 -13.74 -18.85
N LEU A 243 2.39 -13.32 -18.43
CA LEU A 243 2.79 -11.92 -18.48
C LEU A 243 3.05 -11.46 -19.92
N ARG A 244 3.45 -12.35 -20.81
CA ARG A 244 3.69 -12.02 -22.23
C ARG A 244 2.38 -11.63 -22.90
N ASP A 245 1.32 -12.40 -22.69
CA ASP A 245 -0.01 -12.09 -23.22
C ASP A 245 -0.51 -10.75 -22.68
N CYS A 246 -0.32 -10.53 -21.37
CA CYS A 246 -0.67 -9.29 -20.69
C CYS A 246 -0.01 -8.06 -21.32
N LEU A 247 1.28 -8.12 -21.58
CA LEU A 247 2.06 -7.01 -22.15
C LEU A 247 1.83 -6.85 -23.64
N ASP A 248 1.60 -7.95 -24.38
CA ASP A 248 1.31 -7.93 -25.81
C ASP A 248 -0.02 -7.23 -26.12
N GLU A 249 -1.05 -7.50 -25.31
CA GLU A 249 -2.32 -6.77 -25.40
C GLU A 249 -2.15 -5.26 -25.14
N VAL A 250 -1.31 -4.88 -24.18
CA VAL A 250 -1.01 -3.46 -23.94
C VAL A 250 -0.28 -2.85 -25.14
N ALA A 251 0.75 -3.52 -25.66
CA ALA A 251 1.51 -3.06 -26.82
C ALA A 251 0.61 -2.86 -28.06
N LYS A 252 -0.25 -3.84 -28.35
CA LYS A 252 -1.21 -3.77 -29.45
C LYS A 252 -2.19 -2.61 -29.29
N ARG A 253 -2.71 -2.38 -28.09
CA ARG A 253 -3.64 -1.28 -27.81
C ARG A 253 -3.00 0.09 -28.01
N TRP A 254 -1.71 0.23 -27.72
CA TRP A 254 -0.97 1.48 -27.86
C TRP A 254 -0.38 1.69 -29.25
N SER A 255 -0.25 0.67 -30.09
CA SER A 255 0.44 0.72 -31.39
C SER A 255 -0.09 1.84 -32.29
N GLU A 256 -1.40 2.01 -32.38
CA GLU A 256 -2.02 3.07 -33.21
C GLU A 256 -1.69 4.48 -32.70
N ALA A 257 -1.68 4.68 -31.36
CA ALA A 257 -1.34 5.98 -30.79
C ALA A 257 0.13 6.37 -31.06
N PHE A 258 1.04 5.39 -30.96
CA PHE A 258 2.45 5.57 -31.30
C PHE A 258 2.63 5.86 -32.79
N GLN A 259 1.94 5.12 -33.65
CA GLN A 259 1.99 5.34 -35.12
C GLN A 259 1.47 6.74 -35.50
N ARG A 260 0.35 7.18 -34.91
CA ARG A 260 -0.19 8.55 -35.16
C ARG A 260 0.78 9.64 -34.73
N LYS A 261 1.57 9.46 -33.72
CA LYS A 261 2.60 10.39 -33.27
C LYS A 261 3.90 10.27 -34.08
N GLY A 262 4.04 9.25 -34.94
CA GLY A 262 5.27 8.97 -35.68
C GLY A 262 6.40 8.45 -34.80
N VAL A 263 6.09 7.72 -33.71
CA VAL A 263 7.04 7.09 -32.81
C VAL A 263 6.98 5.58 -33.01
N LYS A 264 8.16 4.94 -33.17
CA LYS A 264 8.23 3.47 -33.35
C LYS A 264 8.06 2.78 -32.01
N LEU A 265 7.06 1.89 -31.88
CA LEU A 265 6.90 1.00 -30.72
C LEU A 265 7.40 -0.41 -31.07
N GLU A 266 8.32 -0.95 -30.28
CA GLU A 266 8.80 -2.33 -30.38
C GLU A 266 8.50 -3.08 -29.10
N ALA A 267 7.96 -4.31 -29.20
CA ALA A 267 7.71 -5.18 -28.05
C ALA A 267 8.48 -6.49 -28.22
N SER A 268 9.17 -6.95 -27.18
CA SER A 268 9.95 -8.18 -27.18
C SER A 268 9.91 -8.82 -25.79
N PHE A 269 9.38 -10.05 -25.72
CA PHE A 269 9.20 -10.79 -24.47
C PHE A 269 9.92 -12.11 -24.54
N ASP A 270 10.71 -12.42 -23.50
CA ASP A 270 11.47 -13.66 -23.42
C ASP A 270 10.49 -14.85 -23.31
N PRO A 271 10.58 -15.85 -24.21
CA PRO A 271 9.68 -17.00 -24.20
C PRO A 271 9.84 -17.91 -22.97
N SER A 272 10.95 -17.77 -22.21
CA SER A 272 11.22 -18.57 -21.01
C SER A 272 10.48 -18.06 -19.76
N ILE A 273 9.74 -16.94 -19.83
CA ILE A 273 8.92 -16.45 -18.72
C ILE A 273 7.79 -17.45 -18.46
N PRO A 274 7.76 -18.12 -17.29
CA PRO A 274 6.67 -19.01 -16.95
C PRO A 274 5.41 -18.24 -16.55
N PRO A 275 4.20 -18.82 -16.65
CA PRO A 275 3.04 -18.28 -15.97
C PRO A 275 3.26 -18.18 -14.46
N PHE A 276 2.77 -17.11 -13.85
CA PHE A 276 2.84 -16.89 -12.39
C PHE A 276 1.66 -16.05 -11.90
N ARG A 277 1.54 -15.91 -10.57
CA ARG A 277 0.38 -15.23 -9.98
C ARG A 277 0.61 -13.71 -9.92
N PHE A 278 -0.26 -12.98 -10.62
CA PHE A 278 -0.34 -11.51 -10.56
C PHE A 278 -1.75 -11.03 -10.93
N ASP A 279 -2.05 -9.76 -10.64
CA ASP A 279 -3.29 -9.11 -11.10
C ASP A 279 -3.10 -8.57 -12.51
N TYR A 280 -3.71 -9.26 -13.47
CA TYR A 280 -3.59 -8.97 -14.91
C TYR A 280 -3.93 -7.51 -15.26
N GLN A 281 -5.07 -7.01 -14.74
CA GLN A 281 -5.54 -5.65 -15.03
C GLN A 281 -4.63 -4.58 -14.42
N LYS A 282 -4.11 -4.83 -13.22
CA LYS A 282 -3.25 -3.86 -12.52
C LYS A 282 -1.85 -3.79 -13.14
N VAL A 283 -1.33 -4.92 -13.61
CA VAL A 283 -0.06 -4.94 -14.35
C VAL A 283 -0.22 -4.28 -15.73
N GLN A 284 -1.33 -4.55 -16.45
CA GLN A 284 -1.65 -3.82 -17.68
C GLN A 284 -1.70 -2.30 -17.44
N GLN A 285 -2.34 -1.87 -16.35
CA GLN A 285 -2.44 -0.46 -15.99
C GLN A 285 -1.06 0.15 -15.70
N ALA A 286 -0.19 -0.55 -14.98
CA ALA A 286 1.18 -0.08 -14.72
C ALA A 286 1.98 0.08 -16.03
N ALA A 287 1.96 -0.95 -16.90
CA ALA A 287 2.64 -0.89 -18.20
C ALA A 287 2.08 0.24 -19.11
N ALA A 288 0.75 0.39 -19.13
CA ALA A 288 0.08 1.46 -19.89
C ALA A 288 0.50 2.86 -19.41
N ASN A 289 0.65 3.07 -18.11
CA ASN A 289 1.11 4.35 -17.54
C ASN A 289 2.55 4.67 -17.96
N LEU A 290 3.41 3.65 -18.04
CA LEU A 290 4.79 3.83 -18.53
C LEU A 290 4.81 4.14 -20.02
N LEU A 291 4.01 3.45 -20.84
CA LEU A 291 3.91 3.70 -22.28
C LEU A 291 3.30 5.09 -22.57
N ASP A 292 2.27 5.52 -21.82
CA ASP A 292 1.70 6.87 -21.93
C ASP A 292 2.75 7.95 -21.64
N ASN A 293 3.56 7.73 -20.60
CA ASN A 293 4.66 8.63 -20.27
C ASN A 293 5.70 8.67 -21.40
N SER A 294 6.14 7.54 -21.91
CA SER A 294 7.10 7.45 -23.02
C SER A 294 6.53 8.06 -24.28
N LEU A 295 5.26 7.81 -24.62
CA LEU A 295 4.61 8.44 -25.78
C LEU A 295 4.58 9.96 -25.66
N LYS A 296 4.28 10.51 -24.47
CA LYS A 296 4.21 11.95 -24.26
C LYS A 296 5.55 12.64 -24.49
N HIS A 297 6.63 12.06 -24.01
CA HIS A 297 7.94 12.68 -23.98
C HIS A 297 8.83 12.34 -25.19
N THR A 298 8.54 11.28 -25.94
CA THR A 298 9.31 10.93 -27.15
C THR A 298 8.87 11.79 -28.32
N PRO A 299 9.79 12.51 -28.99
CA PRO A 299 9.45 13.28 -30.19
C PRO A 299 9.11 12.38 -31.38
N ALA A 300 8.45 12.93 -32.40
CA ALA A 300 8.21 12.23 -33.64
C ALA A 300 9.55 11.79 -34.27
N GLY A 301 9.59 10.59 -34.86
CA GLY A 301 10.80 9.94 -35.35
C GLY A 301 11.60 9.18 -34.31
N GLY A 302 11.21 9.27 -33.01
CA GLY A 302 11.82 8.51 -31.95
C GLY A 302 11.31 7.06 -31.84
N SER A 303 11.81 6.33 -30.85
CA SER A 303 11.46 4.94 -30.61
C SER A 303 11.19 4.68 -29.13
N VAL A 304 10.29 3.72 -28.87
CA VAL A 304 10.00 3.18 -27.54
C VAL A 304 10.06 1.65 -27.62
N THR A 305 10.72 1.03 -26.66
CA THR A 305 10.81 -0.44 -26.56
C THR A 305 10.17 -0.93 -25.27
N LEU A 306 9.31 -1.95 -25.37
CA LEU A 306 8.74 -2.68 -24.23
C LEU A 306 9.35 -4.07 -24.20
N LYS A 307 10.09 -4.39 -23.13
CA LYS A 307 10.77 -5.69 -22.98
C LYS A 307 10.40 -6.35 -21.66
N ALA A 308 10.34 -7.68 -21.67
CA ALA A 308 10.23 -8.47 -20.45
C ALA A 308 11.18 -9.68 -20.50
N ALA A 309 11.87 -9.93 -19.40
CA ALA A 309 12.80 -11.05 -19.27
C ALA A 309 12.83 -11.60 -17.83
N PRO A 310 13.14 -12.90 -17.65
CA PRO A 310 13.36 -13.45 -16.32
C PRO A 310 14.53 -12.74 -15.63
N HIS A 311 14.38 -12.46 -14.36
CA HIS A 311 15.37 -11.75 -13.57
C HIS A 311 15.57 -12.43 -12.21
N PHE A 312 16.82 -12.44 -11.72
CA PHE A 312 17.11 -12.85 -10.35
C PHE A 312 17.19 -11.61 -9.45
N TRP A 313 16.22 -11.48 -8.55
CA TRP A 313 16.19 -10.39 -7.59
C TRP A 313 16.58 -10.86 -6.21
N GLU A 314 17.77 -10.45 -5.75
CA GLU A 314 18.24 -10.70 -4.40
C GLU A 314 17.49 -9.79 -3.41
N ARG A 315 16.47 -10.33 -2.74
CA ARG A 315 15.82 -9.67 -1.62
C ARG A 315 16.69 -9.87 -0.37
N ARG A 316 17.65 -9.00 -0.13
CA ARG A 316 18.38 -9.02 1.14
C ARG A 316 17.44 -8.55 2.26
N VAL A 317 16.84 -9.48 2.96
CA VAL A 317 16.53 -9.31 4.37
C VAL A 317 17.86 -9.57 5.07
N ALA A 318 18.34 -8.62 5.87
CA ALA A 318 19.59 -8.74 6.62
C ALA A 318 19.47 -9.90 7.63
N ALA A 319 19.81 -11.10 7.19
CA ALA A 319 20.13 -12.23 8.05
C ALA A 319 21.53 -12.67 7.64
N VAL A 320 22.46 -12.52 8.56
CA VAL A 320 23.84 -13.00 8.45
C VAL A 320 23.77 -14.50 8.22
N ALA A 321 23.90 -14.94 6.97
CA ALA A 321 24.07 -16.33 6.65
C ALA A 321 25.55 -16.71 6.90
N PRO A 322 25.83 -17.88 7.55
CA PRO A 322 27.20 -18.34 7.78
C PRO A 322 27.96 -18.55 6.47
N VAL A 323 29.22 -18.19 6.48
CA VAL A 323 30.15 -18.12 5.31
C VAL A 323 30.42 -19.46 4.63
N GLU A 324 29.95 -20.59 5.16
CA GLU A 324 30.34 -21.93 4.69
C GLU A 324 29.54 -22.55 3.54
N GLU A 325 28.40 -22.01 3.15
CA GLU A 325 27.58 -22.58 2.05
C GLU A 325 27.86 -22.03 0.65
N ARG A 326 28.92 -21.24 0.44
CA ARG A 326 29.20 -20.57 -0.85
C ARG A 326 29.85 -21.46 -1.95
N ARG A 327 29.91 -22.78 -1.81
CA ARG A 327 30.62 -23.66 -2.74
C ARG A 327 29.75 -24.54 -3.64
N ARG A 328 28.58 -24.10 -4.08
CA ARG A 328 27.95 -24.68 -5.28
C ARG A 328 27.46 -23.54 -6.18
N PHE A 329 28.25 -23.21 -7.20
CA PHE A 329 27.88 -22.35 -8.32
C PHE A 329 26.70 -22.99 -9.10
N ARG A 330 25.49 -22.95 -8.55
CA ARG A 330 24.29 -22.98 -9.38
C ARG A 330 23.96 -21.52 -9.67
N LEU A 331 23.92 -21.14 -10.95
CA LEU A 331 23.35 -19.87 -11.37
C LEU A 331 22.00 -19.71 -10.65
N PRO A 332 21.79 -18.60 -9.92
CA PRO A 332 20.54 -18.41 -9.19
C PRO A 332 19.38 -18.48 -10.19
N ARG A 333 18.37 -19.31 -9.89
CA ARG A 333 17.17 -19.40 -10.73
C ARG A 333 16.43 -18.05 -10.68
N PRO A 334 15.90 -17.58 -11.82
CA PRO A 334 15.07 -16.39 -11.82
C PRO A 334 13.90 -16.55 -10.82
N ASN A 335 13.69 -15.53 -9.99
CA ASN A 335 12.60 -15.47 -9.00
C ASN A 335 11.66 -14.28 -9.24
N SER A 336 11.92 -13.53 -10.29
CA SER A 336 11.17 -12.36 -10.70
C SER A 336 11.21 -12.19 -12.22
N VAL A 337 10.34 -11.34 -12.74
CA VAL A 337 10.38 -10.88 -14.13
C VAL A 337 10.67 -9.38 -14.11
N GLU A 338 11.66 -8.98 -14.91
CA GLU A 338 11.95 -7.58 -15.21
C GLU A 338 11.13 -7.16 -16.42
N VAL A 339 10.41 -6.03 -16.29
CA VAL A 339 9.72 -5.38 -17.40
C VAL A 339 10.30 -3.98 -17.56
N CYS A 340 10.73 -3.66 -18.78
CA CYS A 340 11.40 -2.41 -19.12
C CYS A 340 10.67 -1.70 -20.24
N VAL A 341 10.42 -0.39 -20.06
CA VAL A 341 9.97 0.55 -21.08
C VAL A 341 11.08 1.56 -21.27
N ALA A 342 11.74 1.54 -22.43
CA ALA A 342 12.81 2.47 -22.77
C ALA A 342 12.39 3.38 -23.93
N ASP A 343 12.61 4.67 -23.80
CA ASP A 343 12.29 5.69 -24.78
C ASP A 343 13.53 6.48 -25.21
N SER A 344 13.47 7.03 -26.41
CA SER A 344 14.49 7.95 -26.98
C SER A 344 14.13 9.43 -26.78
N GLY A 345 13.44 9.74 -25.68
CA GLY A 345 13.02 11.10 -25.35
C GLY A 345 14.16 12.00 -24.81
N PRO A 346 13.84 13.16 -24.23
CA PRO A 346 14.81 14.13 -23.74
C PRO A 346 15.61 13.68 -22.54
N GLY A 347 15.23 12.55 -21.91
CA GLY A 347 15.83 12.09 -20.67
C GLY A 347 15.42 12.92 -19.44
N ILE A 348 15.87 12.48 -18.28
CA ILE A 348 15.51 13.04 -16.97
C ILE A 348 16.81 13.23 -16.17
N ALA A 349 16.97 14.39 -15.56
CA ALA A 349 18.13 14.67 -14.70
C ALA A 349 18.08 13.81 -13.42
N ALA A 350 19.25 13.39 -12.93
CA ALA A 350 19.37 12.47 -11.80
C ALA A 350 18.68 12.96 -10.52
N GLU A 351 18.63 14.29 -10.31
CA GLU A 351 17.96 14.92 -9.18
C GLU A 351 16.45 14.64 -9.14
N HIS A 352 15.83 14.37 -10.29
CA HIS A 352 14.40 14.13 -10.43
C HIS A 352 14.01 12.64 -10.37
N HIS A 353 14.98 11.68 -10.40
CA HIS A 353 14.69 10.25 -10.53
C HIS A 353 13.82 9.70 -9.40
N GLN A 354 13.88 10.26 -8.20
CA GLN A 354 13.05 9.84 -7.07
C GLN A 354 11.69 10.53 -7.08
N GLU A 355 11.68 11.84 -7.32
CA GLU A 355 10.47 12.66 -7.21
C GLU A 355 9.47 12.45 -8.34
N ILE A 356 9.90 11.99 -9.54
CA ILE A 356 8.96 11.70 -10.64
C ILE A 356 7.94 10.60 -10.33
N PHE A 357 8.20 9.79 -9.32
CA PHE A 357 7.26 8.78 -8.82
C PHE A 357 6.39 9.28 -7.67
N GLU A 358 6.56 10.53 -7.24
CA GLU A 358 5.70 11.15 -6.22
C GLU A 358 4.43 11.73 -6.86
N ASP A 359 3.41 11.91 -6.02
CA ASP A 359 2.11 12.36 -6.46
C ASP A 359 2.14 13.81 -6.95
N PHE A 360 1.53 14.06 -8.11
CA PHE A 360 1.39 15.39 -8.73
C PHE A 360 2.71 16.06 -9.15
N VAL A 361 3.82 15.33 -9.15
CA VAL A 361 5.13 15.85 -9.56
C VAL A 361 5.21 15.87 -11.09
N ARG A 362 5.71 16.97 -11.63
CA ARG A 362 5.97 17.20 -13.06
C ARG A 362 7.27 17.96 -13.21
N VAL A 363 8.24 17.36 -13.87
CA VAL A 363 9.54 18.00 -14.20
C VAL A 363 9.34 19.07 -15.29
N ASP A 364 8.56 18.74 -16.33
CA ASP A 364 8.19 19.71 -17.37
C ASP A 364 6.74 20.16 -17.21
N ARG A 365 6.54 21.44 -16.91
CA ARG A 365 5.22 22.05 -16.72
C ARG A 365 4.44 22.23 -18.03
N ASN A 366 5.10 22.19 -19.18
CA ASN A 366 4.47 22.40 -20.49
C ASN A 366 3.84 21.12 -21.04
N THR A 367 4.19 19.95 -20.51
CA THR A 367 3.63 18.65 -20.94
C THR A 367 2.26 18.43 -20.32
N SER A 368 1.29 17.91 -21.07
CA SER A 368 -0.06 17.65 -20.56
C SER A 368 -0.09 16.45 -19.62
N GLY A 369 -0.72 16.59 -18.43
CA GLY A 369 -0.91 15.50 -17.47
C GLY A 369 -0.94 15.97 -16.02
N MET A 370 -1.50 15.16 -15.09
CA MET A 370 -1.61 15.49 -13.66
C MET A 370 -0.40 15.07 -12.83
N GLY A 371 0.61 14.40 -13.40
CA GLY A 371 1.73 13.87 -12.59
C GLY A 371 1.36 12.64 -11.75
N LEU A 372 0.29 11.91 -12.10
CA LEU A 372 -0.16 10.74 -11.33
C LEU A 372 0.21 9.40 -11.99
N GLY A 373 0.55 9.36 -13.29
CA GLY A 373 0.76 8.09 -14.01
C GLY A 373 1.86 7.24 -13.42
N LEU A 374 3.04 7.83 -13.17
CA LEU A 374 4.19 7.14 -12.58
C LEU A 374 3.96 6.76 -11.11
N ALA A 375 3.31 7.63 -10.34
CA ALA A 375 2.94 7.34 -8.95
C ALA A 375 1.95 6.16 -8.84
N ILE A 376 0.96 6.09 -9.75
CA ILE A 376 0.04 4.95 -9.84
C ILE A 376 0.82 3.68 -10.22
N ALA A 377 1.71 3.74 -11.22
CA ALA A 377 2.53 2.59 -11.59
C ALA A 377 3.36 2.09 -10.41
N LYS A 378 4.03 2.99 -9.66
CA LYS A 378 4.80 2.68 -8.45
C LYS A 378 3.94 1.94 -7.42
N ARG A 379 2.76 2.45 -7.09
CA ARG A 379 1.86 1.85 -6.10
C ARG A 379 1.33 0.48 -6.54
N LEU A 380 0.99 0.32 -7.81
CA LEU A 380 0.54 -0.96 -8.35
C LEU A 380 1.62 -2.04 -8.28
N ILE A 381 2.84 -1.68 -8.65
CA ILE A 381 3.99 -2.60 -8.59
C ILE A 381 4.37 -2.90 -7.13
N GLN A 382 4.36 -1.92 -6.24
CA GLN A 382 4.58 -2.14 -4.80
C GLN A 382 3.51 -3.04 -4.17
N ALA A 383 2.24 -2.90 -4.57
CA ALA A 383 1.17 -3.79 -4.14
C ALA A 383 1.44 -5.25 -4.54
N HIS A 384 2.08 -5.48 -5.69
CA HIS A 384 2.60 -6.79 -6.11
C HIS A 384 3.92 -7.18 -5.43
N ARG A 385 4.35 -6.46 -4.37
CA ARG A 385 5.65 -6.65 -3.71
C ARG A 385 6.84 -6.48 -4.65
N GLY A 386 6.63 -5.78 -5.77
CA GLY A 386 7.63 -5.47 -6.77
C GLY A 386 8.43 -4.19 -6.47
N LYS A 387 9.34 -3.85 -7.36
CA LYS A 387 10.14 -2.62 -7.33
C LYS A 387 10.03 -1.92 -8.68
N ILE A 388 10.02 -0.58 -8.70
CA ILE A 388 10.07 0.23 -9.92
C ILE A 388 11.12 1.33 -9.75
N TRP A 389 11.83 1.64 -10.83
CA TRP A 389 12.82 2.72 -10.88
C TRP A 389 13.00 3.24 -12.31
N VAL A 390 13.80 4.28 -12.45
CA VAL A 390 14.20 4.86 -13.74
C VAL A 390 15.72 4.91 -13.82
N GLU A 391 16.23 4.66 -15.02
CA GLU A 391 17.60 4.93 -15.45
C GLU A 391 17.50 5.91 -16.62
N SER A 392 18.09 7.10 -16.47
CA SER A 392 17.95 8.16 -17.46
C SER A 392 19.08 9.18 -17.34
N GLU A 393 19.46 9.73 -18.48
CA GLU A 393 20.38 10.86 -18.56
C GLU A 393 19.79 11.90 -19.52
N PRO A 394 19.97 13.20 -19.27
CA PRO A 394 19.54 14.25 -20.20
C PRO A 394 20.04 13.99 -21.63
N LYS A 395 19.12 14.08 -22.61
CA LYS A 395 19.32 13.84 -24.03
C LYS A 395 19.61 12.39 -24.44
N SER A 396 19.55 11.42 -23.52
CA SER A 396 19.82 10.00 -23.80
C SER A 396 18.57 9.11 -23.71
N GLY A 397 17.40 9.71 -23.47
CA GLY A 397 16.16 9.00 -23.24
C GLY A 397 16.00 8.50 -21.82
N SER A 398 14.95 7.73 -21.58
CA SER A 398 14.65 7.17 -20.25
C SER A 398 14.33 5.70 -20.34
N LYS A 399 14.75 4.94 -19.32
CA LYS A 399 14.45 3.53 -19.16
C LYS A 399 13.74 3.33 -17.81
N PHE A 400 12.44 3.12 -17.88
CA PHE A 400 11.62 2.77 -16.72
C PHE A 400 11.58 1.25 -16.57
N THR A 401 11.95 0.76 -15.42
CA THR A 401 12.03 -0.68 -15.15
C THR A 401 11.22 -1.04 -13.92
N PHE A 402 10.46 -2.13 -13.98
CA PHE A 402 9.85 -2.71 -12.80
C PHE A 402 10.09 -4.21 -12.70
N LEU A 403 10.13 -4.71 -11.48
CA LEU A 403 10.25 -6.14 -11.15
C LEU A 403 8.94 -6.65 -10.57
N LEU A 404 8.48 -7.79 -11.07
CA LEU A 404 7.38 -8.56 -10.50
C LEU A 404 7.94 -9.86 -9.93
N PRO A 405 7.79 -10.15 -8.63
CA PRO A 405 8.18 -11.43 -8.06
C PRO A 405 7.28 -12.54 -8.61
N MET A 406 7.87 -13.68 -9.00
CA MET A 406 7.12 -14.85 -9.44
C MET A 406 6.48 -15.58 -8.25
N ASP A 407 7.12 -15.52 -7.08
CA ASP A 407 6.58 -16.05 -5.83
C ASP A 407 5.98 -14.90 -5.01
N GLN A 408 4.66 -14.91 -4.87
CA GLN A 408 3.87 -13.92 -4.16
C GLN A 408 3.27 -14.50 -2.87
N GLY A 409 3.94 -15.55 -2.31
CA GLY A 409 3.54 -16.24 -1.09
C GLY A 409 3.44 -15.37 0.16
#